data_d78c59f2dc071d2149094e2d50f923b2
#
_entry.id   d78c59f2dc071d2149094e2d50f923b2
#
_cell.length_a   1.000
_cell.length_b   1.000
_cell.length_c   1.000
_cell.angle_alpha   90.00
_cell.angle_beta   90.00
_cell.angle_gamma   90.00
#
_symmetry.space_group_name_H-M   'P 1'
#
loop_
_entity.id
_entity.type
_entity.pdbx_description
1 polymer ?
#
loop_
_entity_poly.entity_id
_entity_poly.type
_entity_poly.pdbx_seq_one_letter_code
_entity_poly.pdbx_strand_id
1 'polypeptide(L)'
;MRKPRLFAVLAAGLAAAISFNSHAAQKDSFNVCWTIYAGWMPWEYGATQGVVDKWAKKYGIDIKVTQLNDYVESINQYTAGQFDGCTMTNMDALTIPAAGGVDSTALIVGDFSNGNDGLVIKGEGKTLADLKGMSINLVELSVSHYFLARALERADLSEKDVKVVNTSDADIAAAFDTDDVQAVATWNPMLADIKAKPGSTEVFDSSKIPGEIMDMMVVNSETLKDNPALGKALTGAWFEIMALMSSDSAEGRAALEHMAKASGTDLAGYRSQLATTRLFYTPKEALEFATSPKLPATMDKVANFSFAHGLLGEGAKDAEAVGMSFAKGVVTGDKANVKLRFDPTYVQMAAEGKL
;
A
#
# COMPACT_ATOMS: atom_id res chain seq x y z
N MET A 1 18.43 87.40 -36.44
CA MET A 1 17.95 86.56 -35.31
C MET A 1 17.86 85.14 -35.82
N ARG A 2 18.83 84.26 -35.43
CA ARG A 2 18.95 82.88 -35.92
C ARG A 2 18.45 81.93 -34.77
N LYS A 3 17.48 81.07 -35.07
CA LYS A 3 16.99 80.03 -34.16
C LYS A 3 17.93 78.80 -34.26
N PRO A 4 18.31 78.15 -33.14
CA PRO A 4 19.03 76.91 -33.17
C PRO A 4 18.07 75.73 -33.38
N ARG A 5 18.50 74.76 -34.21
CA ARG A 5 17.84 73.49 -34.42
C ARG A 5 18.33 72.48 -33.37
N LEU A 6 17.41 71.92 -32.58
CA LEU A 6 17.70 70.82 -31.70
C LEU A 6 17.68 69.51 -32.49
N PHE A 7 18.79 68.78 -32.48
CA PHE A 7 18.87 67.39 -32.96
C PHE A 7 18.48 66.45 -31.81
N ALA A 8 17.39 65.72 -31.95
CA ALA A 8 17.03 64.61 -31.06
C ALA A 8 17.72 63.34 -31.58
N VAL A 9 18.62 62.78 -30.77
CA VAL A 9 19.23 61.47 -31.01
C VAL A 9 18.33 60.43 -30.34
N LEU A 10 17.68 59.58 -31.15
CA LEU A 10 16.94 58.43 -30.68
C LEU A 10 17.97 57.30 -30.41
N ALA A 11 18.23 56.96 -29.16
CA ALA A 11 18.94 55.77 -28.77
C ALA A 11 17.93 54.59 -28.67
N ALA A 12 17.93 53.71 -29.64
CA ALA A 12 17.19 52.45 -29.60
C ALA A 12 17.97 51.45 -28.73
N GLY A 13 17.55 51.29 -27.48
CA GLY A 13 18.07 50.24 -26.57
C GLY A 13 17.44 48.89 -26.94
N LEU A 14 18.23 47.98 -27.47
CA LEU A 14 17.85 46.59 -27.67
C LEU A 14 17.91 45.88 -26.32
N ALA A 15 16.77 45.73 -25.62
CA ALA A 15 16.66 44.90 -24.44
C ALA A 15 16.57 43.43 -24.89
N ALA A 16 17.68 42.72 -24.85
CA ALA A 16 17.69 41.27 -25.00
C ALA A 16 17.04 40.65 -23.76
N ALA A 17 15.78 40.21 -23.88
CA ALA A 17 15.10 39.41 -22.87
C ALA A 17 15.79 38.03 -22.84
N ILE A 18 16.73 37.87 -21.90
CA ILE A 18 17.27 36.55 -21.57
C ILE A 18 16.15 35.83 -20.78
N SER A 19 15.41 34.99 -21.47
CA SER A 19 14.48 34.05 -20.80
C SER A 19 15.31 33.03 -20.03
N PHE A 20 15.48 33.26 -18.73
CA PHE A 20 15.92 32.22 -17.84
C PHE A 20 14.80 31.17 -17.80
N ASN A 21 14.92 30.11 -18.58
CA ASN A 21 14.22 28.88 -18.29
C ASN A 21 14.78 28.37 -16.97
N SER A 22 14.16 28.75 -15.84
CA SER A 22 14.36 28.05 -14.58
C SER A 22 13.75 26.66 -14.73
N HIS A 23 14.53 25.69 -15.23
CA HIS A 23 14.25 24.30 -14.93
C HIS A 23 14.32 24.22 -13.41
N ALA A 24 13.17 24.04 -12.75
CA ALA A 24 13.19 23.59 -11.37
C ALA A 24 14.12 22.38 -11.32
N ALA A 25 15.11 22.38 -10.41
CA ALA A 25 16.02 21.27 -10.28
C ALA A 25 15.17 20.00 -10.12
N GLN A 26 15.40 19.01 -10.97
CA GLN A 26 14.67 17.75 -10.89
C GLN A 26 14.90 17.17 -9.50
N LYS A 27 13.83 16.75 -8.81
CA LYS A 27 13.92 16.13 -7.49
C LYS A 27 14.75 14.85 -7.61
N ASP A 28 15.77 14.71 -6.78
CA ASP A 28 16.71 13.58 -6.77
C ASP A 28 16.73 12.80 -5.46
N SER A 29 15.97 13.27 -4.46
CA SER A 29 15.84 12.63 -3.16
C SER A 29 14.39 12.38 -2.81
N PHE A 30 14.07 11.13 -2.40
CA PHE A 30 12.71 10.65 -2.18
C PHE A 30 12.60 9.96 -0.84
N ASN A 31 11.42 10.07 -0.21
CA ASN A 31 11.08 9.38 1.01
C ASN A 31 9.91 8.44 0.75
N VAL A 32 10.05 7.18 1.15
CA VAL A 32 8.95 6.21 1.13
C VAL A 32 8.73 5.62 2.51
N CYS A 33 7.49 5.30 2.87
CA CYS A 33 7.14 4.70 4.14
C CYS A 33 6.58 3.29 4.00
N TRP A 34 6.66 2.54 5.10
CA TRP A 34 6.06 1.24 5.27
C TRP A 34 5.75 0.97 6.75
N THR A 35 4.88 0.02 7.01
CA THR A 35 4.54 -0.45 8.37
C THR A 35 4.73 -1.96 8.48
N ILE A 36 4.69 -2.50 9.72
CA ILE A 36 4.93 -3.93 9.94
C ILE A 36 3.77 -4.77 9.39
N TYR A 37 4.12 -5.57 8.40
CA TYR A 37 3.35 -6.63 7.80
C TYR A 37 4.31 -7.67 7.22
N ALA A 38 4.00 -8.96 7.35
CA ALA A 38 4.93 -10.02 6.94
C ALA A 38 5.37 -9.89 5.47
N GLY A 39 4.46 -9.51 4.56
CA GLY A 39 4.73 -9.28 3.15
C GLY A 39 5.49 -7.98 2.84
N TRP A 40 5.60 -7.02 3.79
CA TRP A 40 6.35 -5.77 3.61
C TRP A 40 7.73 -5.76 4.27
N MET A 41 8.10 -6.79 5.01
CA MET A 41 9.45 -6.93 5.57
C MET A 41 10.59 -6.82 4.54
N PRO A 42 10.39 -7.13 3.24
CA PRO A 42 11.37 -6.83 2.20
C PRO A 42 11.83 -5.37 2.14
N TRP A 43 10.98 -4.41 2.50
CA TRP A 43 11.36 -2.99 2.55
C TRP A 43 12.34 -2.69 3.68
N GLU A 44 12.16 -3.33 4.85
CA GLU A 44 13.15 -3.27 5.94
C GLU A 44 14.50 -3.81 5.47
N TYR A 45 14.49 -5.02 4.92
CA TYR A 45 15.70 -5.66 4.40
C TYR A 45 16.38 -4.81 3.33
N GLY A 46 15.60 -4.28 2.39
CA GLY A 46 16.10 -3.44 1.30
C GLY A 46 16.78 -2.17 1.79
N ALA A 47 16.25 -1.56 2.84
CA ALA A 47 16.79 -0.37 3.46
C ALA A 47 18.07 -0.68 4.26
N THR A 48 18.03 -1.70 5.11
CA THR A 48 19.15 -2.00 6.04
C THR A 48 20.31 -2.73 5.37
N GLN A 49 20.05 -3.51 4.32
CA GLN A 49 21.09 -4.24 3.58
C GLN A 49 21.54 -3.54 2.28
N GLY A 50 21.08 -2.30 2.07
CA GLY A 50 21.58 -1.44 0.98
C GLY A 50 21.07 -1.81 -0.42
N VAL A 51 20.07 -2.68 -0.55
CA VAL A 51 19.50 -3.03 -1.85
C VAL A 51 18.78 -1.83 -2.47
N VAL A 52 18.01 -1.08 -1.68
CA VAL A 52 17.35 0.16 -2.15
C VAL A 52 18.40 1.19 -2.58
N ASP A 53 19.45 1.40 -1.77
CA ASP A 53 20.54 2.32 -2.09
C ASP A 53 21.26 1.95 -3.39
N LYS A 54 21.49 0.66 -3.62
CA LYS A 54 22.10 0.18 -4.86
C LYS A 54 21.30 0.55 -6.07
N TRP A 55 19.98 0.33 -6.03
CA TRP A 55 19.08 0.65 -7.13
C TRP A 55 18.87 2.17 -7.30
N ALA A 56 18.80 2.91 -6.20
CA ALA A 56 18.73 4.37 -6.23
C ALA A 56 19.97 4.96 -6.92
N LYS A 57 21.17 4.54 -6.52
CA LYS A 57 22.45 4.96 -7.14
C LYS A 57 22.55 4.60 -8.62
N LYS A 58 22.02 3.43 -9.03
CA LYS A 58 21.95 3.04 -10.45
C LYS A 58 21.24 4.08 -11.29
N TYR A 59 20.24 4.74 -10.74
CA TYR A 59 19.44 5.77 -11.44
C TYR A 59 19.77 7.21 -11.04
N GLY A 60 20.83 7.42 -10.23
CA GLY A 60 21.31 8.75 -9.87
C GLY A 60 20.39 9.51 -8.92
N ILE A 61 19.69 8.79 -8.04
CA ILE A 61 18.78 9.34 -7.04
C ILE A 61 19.09 8.78 -5.66
N ASP A 62 18.52 9.40 -4.63
CA ASP A 62 18.53 8.93 -3.25
C ASP A 62 17.12 8.54 -2.82
N ILE A 63 16.97 7.41 -2.11
CA ILE A 63 15.69 6.94 -1.57
C ILE A 63 15.87 6.61 -0.10
N LYS A 64 15.13 7.29 0.76
CA LYS A 64 15.01 6.96 2.17
C LYS A 64 13.76 6.12 2.39
N VAL A 65 13.92 4.94 3.01
CA VAL A 65 12.82 4.07 3.42
C VAL A 65 12.62 4.20 4.92
N THR A 66 11.43 4.55 5.36
CA THR A 66 11.12 4.83 6.77
C THR A 66 10.02 3.90 7.25
N GLN A 67 10.27 3.16 8.33
CA GLN A 67 9.24 2.42 9.03
C GLN A 67 8.44 3.36 9.92
N LEU A 68 7.11 3.22 9.91
CA LEU A 68 6.19 3.84 10.86
C LEU A 68 5.49 2.75 11.67
N ASN A 69 5.00 3.08 12.86
CA ASN A 69 4.43 2.09 13.77
C ASN A 69 2.90 1.97 13.66
N ASP A 70 2.24 2.98 13.09
CA ASP A 70 0.80 3.01 12.92
C ASP A 70 0.47 3.03 11.43
N TYR A 71 -0.36 2.08 11.01
CA TYR A 71 -0.69 1.83 9.61
C TYR A 71 -1.46 3.00 8.99
N VAL A 72 -2.56 3.42 9.60
CA VAL A 72 -3.40 4.50 9.06
C VAL A 72 -2.66 5.83 9.08
N GLU A 73 -1.90 6.10 10.16
CA GLU A 73 -1.08 7.31 10.26
C GLU A 73 -0.01 7.37 9.14
N SER A 74 0.57 6.23 8.75
CA SER A 74 1.53 6.18 7.64
C SER A 74 0.91 6.65 6.33
N ILE A 75 -0.33 6.24 6.05
CA ILE A 75 -1.08 6.63 4.86
C ILE A 75 -1.50 8.11 4.94
N ASN A 76 -1.88 8.59 6.12
CA ASN A 76 -2.20 10.00 6.35
C ASN A 76 -0.99 10.90 6.07
N GLN A 77 0.21 10.51 6.52
CA GLN A 77 1.44 11.25 6.24
C GLN A 77 1.80 11.24 4.74
N TYR A 78 1.60 10.11 4.05
CA TYR A 78 1.71 10.06 2.60
C TYR A 78 0.70 11.00 1.93
N THR A 79 -0.55 10.96 2.33
CA THR A 79 -1.64 11.82 1.80
C THR A 79 -1.35 13.30 2.03
N ALA A 80 -0.73 13.65 3.16
CA ALA A 80 -0.26 15.00 3.47
C ALA A 80 1.02 15.42 2.72
N GLY A 81 1.60 14.55 1.89
CA GLY A 81 2.78 14.84 1.08
C GLY A 81 4.12 14.78 1.84
N GLN A 82 4.16 14.15 3.02
CA GLN A 82 5.40 13.95 3.77
C GLN A 82 6.26 12.82 3.19
N PHE A 83 5.63 11.91 2.46
CA PHE A 83 6.27 10.81 1.75
C PHE A 83 5.87 10.82 0.27
N ASP A 84 6.79 10.42 -0.60
CA ASP A 84 6.57 10.27 -2.04
C ASP A 84 5.85 8.97 -2.39
N GLY A 85 5.94 7.98 -1.52
CA GLY A 85 5.26 6.70 -1.60
C GLY A 85 5.12 6.06 -0.22
N CYS A 86 4.18 5.13 -0.10
CA CYS A 86 3.98 4.34 1.12
C CYS A 86 3.39 2.98 0.79
N THR A 87 3.65 1.97 1.63
CA THR A 87 2.93 0.70 1.52
C THR A 87 1.52 0.85 2.08
N MET A 88 0.55 0.32 1.37
CA MET A 88 -0.85 0.27 1.81
C MET A 88 -1.64 -0.76 1.01
N THR A 89 -2.79 -1.14 1.54
CA THR A 89 -3.69 -2.03 0.81
C THR A 89 -4.49 -1.29 -0.25
N ASN A 90 -5.10 -2.04 -1.15
CA ASN A 90 -5.92 -1.49 -2.23
C ASN A 90 -7.14 -0.71 -1.73
N MET A 91 -7.76 -1.14 -0.63
CA MET A 91 -8.89 -0.42 -0.04
C MET A 91 -8.43 0.94 0.50
N ASP A 92 -7.37 0.95 1.30
CA ASP A 92 -6.90 2.17 1.96
C ASP A 92 -6.31 3.16 0.96
N ALA A 93 -5.71 2.67 -0.14
CA ALA A 93 -5.30 3.52 -1.26
C ALA A 93 -6.47 4.23 -1.94
N LEU A 94 -7.65 3.58 -2.00
CA LEU A 94 -8.86 4.18 -2.53
C LEU A 94 -9.48 5.19 -1.55
N THR A 95 -9.59 4.82 -0.27
CA THR A 95 -10.40 5.55 0.71
C THR A 95 -9.67 6.71 1.39
N ILE A 96 -8.34 6.69 1.45
CA ILE A 96 -7.57 7.74 2.13
C ILE A 96 -6.95 8.69 1.10
N PRO A 97 -5.89 8.35 0.36
CA PRO A 97 -5.30 9.29 -0.57
C PRO A 97 -6.19 9.59 -1.79
N ALA A 98 -6.76 8.58 -2.44
CA ALA A 98 -7.52 8.81 -3.67
C ALA A 98 -8.84 9.54 -3.42
N ALA A 99 -9.62 9.16 -2.42
CA ALA A 99 -10.83 9.89 -2.00
C ALA A 99 -10.49 11.28 -1.45
N GLY A 100 -9.33 11.44 -0.80
CA GLY A 100 -8.76 12.72 -0.37
C GLY A 100 -8.24 13.61 -1.52
N GLY A 101 -8.31 13.15 -2.77
CA GLY A 101 -7.93 13.91 -3.96
C GLY A 101 -6.47 13.76 -4.40
N VAL A 102 -5.66 12.96 -3.69
CA VAL A 102 -4.27 12.67 -4.04
C VAL A 102 -4.23 11.61 -5.14
N ASP A 103 -3.74 12.00 -6.32
CA ASP A 103 -3.55 11.08 -7.46
C ASP A 103 -2.39 10.12 -7.14
N SER A 104 -2.72 8.85 -6.99
CA SER A 104 -1.82 7.80 -6.50
C SER A 104 -1.70 6.66 -7.48
N THR A 105 -0.49 6.12 -7.62
CA THR A 105 -0.19 4.97 -8.47
C THR A 105 0.23 3.78 -7.65
N ALA A 106 -0.50 2.68 -7.74
CA ALA A 106 -0.06 1.36 -7.30
C ALA A 106 1.09 0.92 -8.21
N LEU A 107 2.31 1.26 -7.81
CA LEU A 107 3.55 1.01 -8.54
C LEU A 107 3.88 -0.48 -8.57
N ILE A 108 3.71 -1.14 -7.43
CA ILE A 108 3.98 -2.56 -7.25
C ILE A 108 2.79 -3.15 -6.47
N VAL A 109 2.14 -4.14 -7.03
CA VAL A 109 1.31 -5.09 -6.27
C VAL A 109 2.24 -6.24 -5.89
N GLY A 110 2.63 -6.30 -4.63
CA GLY A 110 3.63 -7.26 -4.15
C GLY A 110 3.06 -8.62 -3.88
N ASP A 111 1.82 -8.65 -3.40
CA ASP A 111 1.13 -9.87 -3.00
C ASP A 111 -0.37 -9.61 -2.80
N PHE A 112 -1.08 -10.66 -2.41
CA PHE A 112 -2.38 -10.55 -1.77
C PHE A 112 -2.45 -11.47 -0.55
N SER A 113 -3.20 -11.04 0.45
CA SER A 113 -3.46 -11.81 1.66
C SER A 113 -4.23 -13.10 1.35
N ASN A 114 -3.74 -14.22 1.84
CA ASN A 114 -4.30 -15.57 1.59
C ASN A 114 -4.23 -16.40 2.88
N GLY A 115 -4.80 -15.87 3.96
CA GLY A 115 -4.73 -16.38 5.32
C GLY A 115 -3.91 -15.48 6.25
N ASN A 116 -3.37 -14.36 5.76
CA ASN A 116 -2.55 -13.42 6.54
C ASN A 116 -3.39 -12.49 7.41
N ASP A 117 -4.58 -12.12 6.93
CA ASP A 117 -5.61 -11.46 7.74
C ASP A 117 -6.50 -12.52 8.36
N GLY A 118 -6.76 -12.38 9.66
CA GLY A 118 -7.54 -13.34 10.43
C GLY A 118 -8.45 -12.69 11.45
N LEU A 119 -9.55 -13.37 11.73
CA LEU A 119 -10.53 -13.03 12.74
C LEU A 119 -10.47 -14.09 13.86
N VAL A 120 -10.07 -13.65 15.06
CA VAL A 120 -9.85 -14.53 16.22
C VAL A 120 -10.82 -14.16 17.33
N ILE A 121 -11.47 -15.17 17.91
CA ILE A 121 -12.35 -15.05 19.08
C ILE A 121 -11.67 -15.71 20.29
N LYS A 122 -11.80 -15.11 21.48
CA LYS A 122 -11.46 -15.76 22.73
C LYS A 122 -12.45 -16.88 23.04
N GLY A 123 -11.93 -18.02 23.37
CA GLY A 123 -12.67 -19.25 23.67
C GLY A 123 -12.39 -20.34 22.66
N GLU A 124 -12.43 -21.59 23.13
CA GLU A 124 -12.23 -22.77 22.28
C GLU A 124 -13.51 -23.12 21.51
N GLY A 125 -13.36 -23.68 20.30
CA GLY A 125 -14.47 -24.20 19.49
C GLY A 125 -15.44 -23.12 18.99
N LYS A 126 -15.02 -21.88 18.91
CA LYS A 126 -15.80 -20.77 18.38
C LYS A 126 -15.99 -20.86 16.85
N THR A 127 -17.05 -20.25 16.37
CA THR A 127 -17.44 -20.17 14.97
C THR A 127 -17.77 -18.74 14.58
N LEU A 128 -17.93 -18.44 13.29
CA LEU A 128 -18.37 -17.11 12.83
C LEU A 128 -19.73 -16.69 13.42
N ALA A 129 -20.64 -17.62 13.68
CA ALA A 129 -21.95 -17.32 14.27
C ALA A 129 -21.86 -16.77 15.70
N ASP A 130 -20.77 -17.10 16.42
CA ASP A 130 -20.52 -16.60 17.78
C ASP A 130 -20.20 -15.10 17.80
N LEU A 131 -19.88 -14.47 16.68
CA LEU A 131 -19.62 -13.02 16.58
C LEU A 131 -20.85 -12.20 16.95
N LYS A 132 -22.06 -12.74 16.81
CA LYS A 132 -23.28 -11.99 17.06
C LYS A 132 -23.33 -11.42 18.48
N GLY A 133 -23.44 -10.11 18.58
CA GLY A 133 -23.44 -9.37 19.84
C GLY A 133 -22.07 -9.09 20.46
N MET A 134 -20.97 -9.56 19.82
CA MET A 134 -19.61 -9.33 20.32
C MET A 134 -19.08 -7.94 19.98
N SER A 135 -18.14 -7.47 20.82
CA SER A 135 -17.22 -6.39 20.48
C SER A 135 -16.02 -6.96 19.74
N ILE A 136 -15.67 -6.37 18.60
CA ILE A 136 -14.57 -6.80 17.74
C ILE A 136 -13.59 -5.63 17.59
N ASN A 137 -12.38 -5.83 18.10
CA ASN A 137 -11.31 -4.83 17.99
C ASN A 137 -10.57 -5.00 16.66
N LEU A 138 -10.39 -3.90 15.96
CA LEU A 138 -9.69 -3.83 14.67
C LEU A 138 -9.32 -2.38 14.36
N VAL A 139 -8.51 -2.17 13.33
CA VAL A 139 -8.29 -0.82 12.78
C VAL A 139 -9.54 -0.43 11.99
N GLU A 140 -10.37 0.41 12.61
CA GLU A 140 -11.68 0.80 12.06
C GLU A 140 -11.53 1.58 10.76
N LEU A 141 -12.43 1.34 9.81
CA LEU A 141 -12.50 1.98 8.49
C LEU A 141 -11.27 1.69 7.59
N SER A 142 -10.46 0.69 7.96
CA SER A 142 -9.36 0.18 7.15
C SER A 142 -9.73 -1.15 6.47
N VAL A 143 -8.74 -1.76 5.82
CA VAL A 143 -8.84 -3.12 5.25
C VAL A 143 -9.36 -4.16 6.25
N SER A 144 -9.02 -4.04 7.54
CA SER A 144 -9.53 -4.96 8.58
C SER A 144 -11.04 -4.84 8.77
N HIS A 145 -11.60 -3.65 8.58
CA HIS A 145 -13.05 -3.44 8.62
C HIS A 145 -13.73 -4.08 7.39
N TYR A 146 -13.17 -3.89 6.19
CA TYR A 146 -13.61 -4.59 4.99
C TYR A 146 -13.58 -6.11 5.18
N PHE A 147 -12.47 -6.63 5.71
CA PHE A 147 -12.31 -8.04 6.00
C PHE A 147 -13.37 -8.57 6.98
N LEU A 148 -13.67 -7.82 8.05
CA LEU A 148 -14.76 -8.16 8.98
C LEU A 148 -16.11 -8.22 8.26
N ALA A 149 -16.46 -7.23 7.43
CA ALA A 149 -17.71 -7.25 6.69
C ALA A 149 -17.82 -8.49 5.79
N ARG A 150 -16.73 -8.87 5.11
CA ARG A 150 -16.67 -10.10 4.29
C ARG A 150 -16.85 -11.38 5.14
N ALA A 151 -16.33 -11.38 6.38
CA ALA A 151 -16.51 -12.50 7.31
C ALA A 151 -17.97 -12.60 7.80
N LEU A 152 -18.58 -11.47 8.14
CA LEU A 152 -19.99 -11.41 8.61
C LEU A 152 -20.97 -11.89 7.52
N GLU A 153 -20.76 -11.50 6.24
CA GLU A 153 -21.55 -12.00 5.12
C GLU A 153 -21.57 -13.53 5.02
N ARG A 154 -20.47 -14.21 5.41
CA ARG A 154 -20.39 -15.69 5.38
C ARG A 154 -21.20 -16.37 6.49
N ALA A 155 -21.58 -15.62 7.51
CA ALA A 155 -22.39 -16.08 8.63
C ALA A 155 -23.84 -15.58 8.57
N ASP A 156 -24.26 -14.96 7.46
CA ASP A 156 -25.55 -14.27 7.31
C ASP A 156 -25.76 -13.19 8.39
N LEU A 157 -24.64 -12.57 8.83
CA LEU A 157 -24.61 -11.45 9.77
C LEU A 157 -24.28 -10.15 9.03
N SER A 158 -24.52 -9.04 9.70
CA SER A 158 -24.14 -7.69 9.28
C SER A 158 -23.41 -6.94 10.40
N GLU A 159 -22.85 -5.81 10.09
CA GLU A 159 -22.18 -4.95 11.08
C GLU A 159 -23.13 -4.45 12.18
N LYS A 160 -24.46 -4.47 11.94
CA LYS A 160 -25.46 -4.17 12.97
C LYS A 160 -25.57 -5.26 14.06
N ASP A 161 -25.07 -6.46 13.78
CA ASP A 161 -25.08 -7.59 14.69
C ASP A 161 -23.84 -7.62 15.60
N VAL A 162 -22.87 -6.75 15.41
CA VAL A 162 -21.60 -6.68 16.17
C VAL A 162 -21.31 -5.24 16.60
N LYS A 163 -20.31 -5.05 17.46
CA LYS A 163 -19.79 -3.74 17.82
C LYS A 163 -18.32 -3.64 17.41
N VAL A 164 -18.01 -2.78 16.47
CA VAL A 164 -16.62 -2.47 16.12
C VAL A 164 -16.00 -1.55 17.18
N VAL A 165 -14.76 -1.85 17.56
CA VAL A 165 -13.96 -1.07 18.51
C VAL A 165 -12.64 -0.72 17.82
N ASN A 166 -12.45 0.56 17.54
CA ASN A 166 -11.22 1.02 16.92
C ASN A 166 -10.01 0.76 17.81
N THR A 167 -9.03 0.07 17.29
CA THR A 167 -7.79 -0.29 17.98
C THR A 167 -6.64 -0.24 16.98
N SER A 168 -5.58 0.52 17.29
CA SER A 168 -4.38 0.59 16.46
C SER A 168 -3.74 -0.79 16.31
N ASP A 169 -3.17 -1.05 15.14
CA ASP A 169 -2.39 -2.27 14.87
C ASP A 169 -1.22 -2.44 15.85
N ALA A 170 -0.59 -1.34 16.26
CA ALA A 170 0.48 -1.36 17.25
C ALA A 170 0.03 -1.88 18.64
N ASP A 171 -1.25 -1.71 18.98
CA ASP A 171 -1.80 -2.04 20.30
C ASP A 171 -2.63 -3.34 20.31
N ILE A 172 -3.04 -3.87 19.15
CA ILE A 172 -4.08 -4.89 19.05
C ILE A 172 -3.70 -6.22 19.72
N ALA A 173 -2.41 -6.60 19.65
CA ALA A 173 -1.93 -7.83 20.29
C ALA A 173 -1.93 -7.72 21.82
N ALA A 174 -1.61 -6.54 22.38
CA ALA A 174 -1.69 -6.25 23.80
C ALA A 174 -3.14 -6.09 24.27
N ALA A 175 -3.99 -5.44 23.47
CA ALA A 175 -5.41 -5.31 23.75
C ALA A 175 -6.10 -6.67 23.87
N PHE A 176 -5.72 -7.65 23.06
CA PHE A 176 -6.25 -9.01 23.13
C PHE A 176 -5.98 -9.70 24.48
N ASP A 177 -4.99 -9.28 25.26
CA ASP A 177 -4.70 -9.85 26.58
C ASP A 177 -5.66 -9.34 27.68
N THR A 178 -6.40 -8.27 27.42
CA THR A 178 -7.35 -7.70 28.39
C THR A 178 -8.68 -8.46 28.39
N ASP A 179 -9.35 -8.53 29.52
CA ASP A 179 -10.63 -9.26 29.66
C ASP A 179 -11.77 -8.63 28.84
N ASP A 180 -11.68 -7.34 28.53
CA ASP A 180 -12.70 -6.59 27.80
C ASP A 180 -12.73 -6.92 26.30
N VAL A 181 -11.62 -7.41 25.72
CA VAL A 181 -11.53 -7.77 24.30
C VAL A 181 -12.00 -9.20 24.09
N GLN A 182 -13.04 -9.36 23.29
CA GLN A 182 -13.66 -10.66 22.98
C GLN A 182 -13.17 -11.25 21.65
N ALA A 183 -12.98 -10.41 20.65
CA ALA A 183 -12.56 -10.80 19.31
C ALA A 183 -11.70 -9.70 18.68
N VAL A 184 -10.82 -10.09 17.76
CA VAL A 184 -9.98 -9.17 16.98
C VAL A 184 -9.92 -9.57 15.52
N ALA A 185 -9.82 -8.58 14.62
CA ALA A 185 -9.42 -8.77 13.24
C ALA A 185 -8.10 -8.05 13.01
N THR A 186 -7.09 -8.79 12.56
CA THR A 186 -5.73 -8.26 12.36
C THR A 186 -4.95 -9.15 11.39
N TRP A 187 -3.68 -8.82 11.16
CA TRP A 187 -2.77 -9.49 10.23
C TRP A 187 -1.46 -9.92 10.88
N ASN A 188 -0.65 -10.69 10.17
CA ASN A 188 0.66 -11.13 10.64
C ASN A 188 1.71 -9.97 10.61
N PRO A 189 2.55 -9.83 11.66
CA PRO A 189 2.83 -10.85 12.68
C PRO A 189 1.85 -10.89 13.88
N MET A 190 1.06 -9.84 14.14
CA MET A 190 0.18 -9.76 15.30
C MET A 190 -0.82 -10.92 15.38
N LEU A 191 -1.36 -11.34 14.23
CA LEU A 191 -2.26 -12.50 14.14
C LEU A 191 -1.61 -13.77 14.66
N ALA A 192 -0.35 -14.04 14.31
CA ALA A 192 0.38 -15.23 14.76
C ALA A 192 0.55 -15.23 16.28
N ASP A 193 0.88 -14.07 16.87
CA ASP A 193 1.02 -13.91 18.31
C ASP A 193 -0.31 -14.16 19.03
N ILE A 194 -1.41 -13.65 18.50
CA ILE A 194 -2.76 -13.82 19.06
C ILE A 194 -3.21 -15.28 18.95
N LYS A 195 -2.99 -15.91 17.81
CA LYS A 195 -3.34 -17.33 17.58
C LYS A 195 -2.55 -18.30 18.48
N ALA A 196 -1.34 -17.92 18.88
CA ALA A 196 -0.52 -18.72 19.80
C ALA A 196 -1.02 -18.69 21.25
N LYS A 197 -1.93 -17.77 21.60
CA LYS A 197 -2.46 -17.65 22.96
C LYS A 197 -3.47 -18.77 23.26
N PRO A 198 -3.38 -19.40 24.45
CA PRO A 198 -4.34 -20.46 24.85
C PRO A 198 -5.79 -19.95 24.80
N GLY A 199 -6.70 -20.78 24.31
CA GLY A 199 -8.12 -20.44 24.21
C GLY A 199 -8.45 -19.46 23.09
N SER A 200 -7.56 -19.23 22.11
CA SER A 200 -7.84 -18.48 20.90
C SER A 200 -8.39 -19.40 19.81
N THR A 201 -9.44 -18.97 19.11
CA THR A 201 -9.99 -19.67 17.94
C THR A 201 -10.04 -18.72 16.75
N GLU A 202 -9.27 -19.00 15.70
CA GLU A 202 -9.42 -18.33 14.40
C GLU A 202 -10.68 -18.85 13.72
N VAL A 203 -11.63 -17.95 13.43
CA VAL A 203 -12.94 -18.32 12.87
C VAL A 203 -13.08 -17.97 11.38
N PHE A 204 -12.22 -17.09 10.88
CA PHE A 204 -12.19 -16.69 9.48
C PHE A 204 -10.81 -16.16 9.13
N ASP A 205 -10.36 -16.37 7.90
CA ASP A 205 -9.13 -15.83 7.35
C ASP A 205 -9.30 -15.41 5.88
N SER A 206 -8.36 -14.62 5.38
CA SER A 206 -8.40 -14.04 4.02
C SER A 206 -8.28 -15.06 2.89
N SER A 207 -7.91 -16.33 3.17
CA SER A 207 -7.93 -17.39 2.15
C SER A 207 -9.34 -17.68 1.62
N LYS A 208 -10.37 -17.22 2.33
CA LYS A 208 -11.79 -17.34 1.93
C LYS A 208 -12.24 -16.25 0.95
N ILE A 209 -11.39 -15.20 0.77
CA ILE A 209 -11.60 -14.07 -0.15
C ILE A 209 -10.33 -13.77 -0.96
N PRO A 210 -9.75 -14.77 -1.65
CA PRO A 210 -8.44 -14.66 -2.28
C PRO A 210 -8.39 -13.53 -3.32
N GLY A 211 -7.36 -12.67 -3.24
CA GLY A 211 -7.14 -11.56 -4.15
C GLY A 211 -8.03 -10.33 -3.91
N GLU A 212 -8.82 -10.29 -2.82
CA GLU A 212 -9.60 -9.10 -2.45
C GLU A 212 -8.77 -8.11 -1.64
N ILE A 213 -7.79 -8.57 -0.85
CA ILE A 213 -6.85 -7.74 -0.08
C ILE A 213 -5.49 -7.80 -0.77
N MET A 214 -5.10 -6.71 -1.38
CA MET A 214 -3.83 -6.58 -2.11
C MET A 214 -2.89 -5.64 -1.37
N ASP A 215 -1.62 -6.02 -1.29
CA ASP A 215 -0.57 -5.28 -0.62
C ASP A 215 0.33 -4.61 -1.65
N MET A 216 0.48 -3.29 -1.54
CA MET A 216 1.05 -2.48 -2.61
C MET A 216 2.11 -1.50 -2.08
N MET A 217 3.07 -1.16 -2.93
CA MET A 217 3.78 0.11 -2.85
C MET A 217 3.05 1.12 -3.72
N VAL A 218 2.54 2.16 -3.10
CA VAL A 218 1.82 3.26 -3.74
C VAL A 218 2.70 4.50 -3.77
N VAL A 219 2.75 5.19 -4.90
CA VAL A 219 3.57 6.39 -5.12
C VAL A 219 2.68 7.50 -5.66
N ASN A 220 2.95 8.75 -5.27
CA ASN A 220 2.28 9.91 -5.84
C ASN A 220 2.47 9.93 -7.37
N SER A 221 1.38 10.05 -8.13
CA SER A 221 1.40 9.89 -9.59
C SER A 221 2.19 11.00 -10.29
N GLU A 222 2.13 12.24 -9.79
CA GLU A 222 2.88 13.36 -10.34
C GLU A 222 4.38 13.19 -10.07
N THR A 223 4.74 12.84 -8.84
CA THR A 223 6.13 12.51 -8.47
C THR A 223 6.70 11.41 -9.36
N LEU A 224 5.94 10.33 -9.58
CA LEU A 224 6.38 9.20 -10.41
C LEU A 224 6.52 9.58 -11.87
N LYS A 225 5.59 10.39 -12.41
CA LYS A 225 5.62 10.89 -13.78
C LYS A 225 6.84 11.77 -14.04
N ASP A 226 7.14 12.67 -13.10
CA ASP A 226 8.25 13.61 -13.24
C ASP A 226 9.61 12.94 -12.96
N ASN A 227 9.61 11.84 -12.20
CA ASN A 227 10.80 11.12 -11.80
C ASN A 227 10.68 9.61 -12.05
N PRO A 228 10.74 9.17 -13.31
CA PRO A 228 10.66 7.74 -13.65
C PRO A 228 11.78 6.88 -13.03
N ALA A 229 12.89 7.51 -12.62
CA ALA A 229 14.00 6.88 -11.92
C ALA A 229 13.53 6.24 -10.59
N LEU A 230 12.62 6.92 -9.86
CA LEU A 230 12.03 6.40 -8.63
C LEU A 230 11.29 5.08 -8.85
N GLY A 231 10.40 5.04 -9.84
CA GLY A 231 9.65 3.82 -10.17
C GLY A 231 10.55 2.65 -10.56
N LYS A 232 11.59 2.92 -11.36
CA LYS A 232 12.59 1.91 -11.74
C LYS A 232 13.39 1.40 -10.56
N ALA A 233 13.84 2.30 -9.69
CA ALA A 233 14.64 1.94 -8.52
C ALA A 233 13.85 1.11 -7.50
N LEU A 234 12.64 1.54 -7.14
CA LEU A 234 11.78 0.81 -6.20
C LEU A 234 11.40 -0.58 -6.75
N THR A 235 10.98 -0.64 -8.02
CA THR A 235 10.59 -1.92 -8.64
C THR A 235 11.78 -2.86 -8.78
N GLY A 236 12.96 -2.35 -9.14
CA GLY A 236 14.18 -3.14 -9.25
C GLY A 236 14.62 -3.68 -7.89
N ALA A 237 14.61 -2.85 -6.84
CA ALA A 237 14.95 -3.27 -5.48
C ALA A 237 13.98 -4.36 -4.98
N TRP A 238 12.68 -4.17 -5.18
CA TRP A 238 11.66 -5.14 -4.78
C TRP A 238 11.91 -6.52 -5.40
N PHE A 239 12.02 -6.61 -6.72
CA PHE A 239 12.18 -7.91 -7.39
C PHE A 239 13.56 -8.54 -7.19
N GLU A 240 14.59 -7.78 -6.89
CA GLU A 240 15.87 -8.35 -6.44
C GLU A 240 15.70 -9.05 -5.10
N ILE A 241 14.98 -8.42 -4.14
CA ILE A 241 14.71 -9.03 -2.83
C ILE A 241 13.80 -10.25 -2.98
N MET A 242 12.77 -10.17 -3.82
CA MET A 242 11.89 -11.31 -4.12
C MET A 242 12.66 -12.50 -4.69
N ALA A 243 13.58 -12.26 -5.63
CA ALA A 243 14.43 -13.30 -6.18
C ALA A 243 15.34 -13.93 -5.11
N LEU A 244 15.86 -13.11 -4.19
CA LEU A 244 16.68 -13.58 -3.07
C LEU A 244 15.85 -14.45 -2.12
N MET A 245 14.66 -14.00 -1.72
CA MET A 245 13.76 -14.72 -0.81
C MET A 245 13.29 -16.07 -1.37
N SER A 246 13.13 -16.18 -2.68
CA SER A 246 12.71 -17.42 -3.36
C SER A 246 13.86 -18.38 -3.66
N SER A 247 15.10 -17.97 -3.40
CA SER A 247 16.27 -18.81 -3.66
C SER A 247 16.56 -19.77 -2.51
N ASP A 248 17.06 -20.98 -2.84
CA ASP A 248 17.58 -21.93 -1.85
C ASP A 248 19.03 -21.65 -1.44
N SER A 249 19.56 -20.46 -1.77
CA SER A 249 20.92 -20.06 -1.49
C SER A 249 21.14 -19.75 0.00
N ALA A 250 22.39 -19.75 0.43
CA ALA A 250 22.75 -19.32 1.80
C ALA A 250 22.36 -17.84 2.04
N GLU A 251 22.53 -17.00 1.02
CA GLU A 251 22.17 -15.58 1.03
C GLU A 251 20.66 -15.40 1.16
N GLY A 252 19.85 -16.19 0.42
CA GLY A 252 18.39 -16.16 0.51
C GLY A 252 17.90 -16.58 1.90
N ARG A 253 18.50 -17.63 2.46
CA ARG A 253 18.22 -18.04 3.83
C ARG A 253 18.58 -16.95 4.84
N ALA A 254 19.75 -16.33 4.73
CA ALA A 254 20.19 -15.25 5.60
C ALA A 254 19.25 -14.02 5.51
N ALA A 255 18.76 -13.70 4.31
CA ALA A 255 17.79 -12.63 4.12
C ALA A 255 16.46 -12.93 4.85
N LEU A 256 15.95 -14.15 4.74
CA LEU A 256 14.74 -14.57 5.46
C LEU A 256 14.96 -14.59 6.98
N GLU A 257 16.13 -15.00 7.48
CA GLU A 257 16.48 -14.96 8.91
C GLU A 257 16.56 -13.51 9.43
N HIS A 258 17.10 -12.59 8.61
CA HIS A 258 17.13 -11.15 8.93
C HIS A 258 15.70 -10.60 9.08
N MET A 259 14.84 -10.82 8.07
CA MET A 259 13.45 -10.36 8.10
C MET A 259 12.66 -10.98 9.25
N ALA A 260 12.86 -12.27 9.53
CA ALA A 260 12.26 -12.95 10.68
C ALA A 260 12.60 -12.25 11.99
N LYS A 261 13.88 -11.98 12.22
CA LYS A 261 14.33 -11.27 13.42
C LYS A 261 13.74 -9.86 13.51
N ALA A 262 13.72 -9.13 12.39
CA ALA A 262 13.16 -7.78 12.33
C ALA A 262 11.63 -7.75 12.58
N SER A 263 10.92 -8.82 12.21
CA SER A 263 9.48 -8.99 12.51
C SER A 263 9.19 -9.62 13.88
N GLY A 264 10.22 -9.83 14.72
CA GLY A 264 10.05 -10.34 16.09
C GLY A 264 9.88 -11.86 16.20
N THR A 265 10.20 -12.64 15.15
CA THR A 265 10.04 -14.10 15.15
C THR A 265 11.32 -14.81 14.68
N ASP A 266 11.31 -16.13 14.63
CA ASP A 266 12.36 -16.92 14.01
C ASP A 266 12.05 -17.26 12.54
N LEU A 267 13.01 -17.88 11.85
CA LEU A 267 12.85 -18.24 10.44
C LEU A 267 11.65 -19.17 10.19
N ALA A 268 11.34 -20.09 11.10
CA ALA A 268 10.20 -21.00 10.95
C ALA A 268 8.88 -20.24 11.10
N GLY A 269 8.78 -19.36 12.09
CA GLY A 269 7.63 -18.48 12.30
C GLY A 269 7.40 -17.56 11.10
N TYR A 270 8.46 -16.89 10.61
CA TYR A 270 8.33 -16.01 9.45
C TYR A 270 7.90 -16.75 8.18
N ARG A 271 8.48 -17.92 7.91
CA ARG A 271 8.04 -18.76 6.80
C ARG A 271 6.58 -19.22 6.92
N SER A 272 6.11 -19.50 8.14
CA SER A 272 4.70 -19.81 8.39
C SER A 272 3.80 -18.61 8.07
N GLN A 273 4.21 -17.38 8.45
CA GLN A 273 3.49 -16.16 8.11
C GLN A 273 3.48 -15.91 6.58
N LEU A 274 4.63 -16.05 5.91
CA LEU A 274 4.72 -15.91 4.46
C LEU A 274 3.87 -16.94 3.70
N ALA A 275 3.67 -18.13 4.26
CA ALA A 275 2.81 -19.15 3.64
C ALA A 275 1.31 -18.75 3.59
N THR A 276 0.93 -17.75 4.40
CA THR A 276 -0.41 -17.14 4.42
C THR A 276 -0.53 -15.88 3.54
N THR A 277 0.51 -15.60 2.76
CA THR A 277 0.58 -14.47 1.83
C THR A 277 0.93 -14.99 0.44
N ARG A 278 0.15 -14.65 -0.57
CA ARG A 278 0.47 -15.01 -1.96
C ARG A 278 1.43 -13.96 -2.54
N LEU A 279 2.69 -14.04 -2.14
CA LEU A 279 3.77 -13.21 -2.70
C LEU A 279 3.99 -13.48 -4.19
N PHE A 280 4.23 -12.44 -4.95
CA PHE A 280 4.66 -12.52 -6.34
C PHE A 280 6.19 -12.44 -6.38
N TYR A 281 6.82 -13.60 -6.35
CA TYR A 281 8.28 -13.69 -6.32
C TYR A 281 8.95 -13.28 -7.64
N THR A 282 8.20 -13.27 -8.74
CA THR A 282 8.72 -12.87 -10.04
C THR A 282 7.94 -11.68 -10.62
N PRO A 283 8.61 -10.80 -11.40
CA PRO A 283 7.92 -9.72 -12.11
C PRO A 283 6.79 -10.23 -13.02
N LYS A 284 6.93 -11.45 -13.56
CA LYS A 284 5.93 -12.04 -14.43
C LYS A 284 4.63 -12.35 -13.67
N GLU A 285 4.71 -12.96 -12.48
CA GLU A 285 3.54 -13.23 -11.64
C GLU A 285 2.82 -11.94 -11.24
N ALA A 286 3.57 -10.92 -10.80
CA ALA A 286 3.01 -9.60 -10.47
C ALA A 286 2.35 -8.94 -11.69
N LEU A 287 2.97 -9.03 -12.87
CA LEU A 287 2.41 -8.50 -14.11
C LEU A 287 1.11 -9.21 -14.51
N GLU A 288 1.09 -10.54 -14.43
CA GLU A 288 -0.12 -11.34 -14.71
C GLU A 288 -1.28 -10.94 -13.78
N PHE A 289 -1.01 -10.72 -12.52
CA PHE A 289 -2.01 -10.26 -11.56
C PHE A 289 -2.46 -8.82 -11.86
N ALA A 290 -1.53 -7.87 -12.01
CA ALA A 290 -1.82 -6.46 -12.24
C ALA A 290 -2.56 -6.20 -13.59
N THR A 291 -2.41 -7.12 -14.56
CA THR A 291 -3.12 -7.06 -15.86
C THR A 291 -4.33 -7.96 -15.94
N SER A 292 -4.70 -8.61 -14.83
CA SER A 292 -5.85 -9.52 -14.77
C SER A 292 -7.17 -8.77 -15.02
N PRO A 293 -8.07 -9.33 -15.84
CA PRO A 293 -9.39 -8.77 -16.05
C PRO A 293 -10.30 -8.84 -14.80
N LYS A 294 -9.87 -9.56 -13.76
CA LYS A 294 -10.59 -9.65 -12.48
C LYS A 294 -10.31 -8.45 -11.56
N LEU A 295 -9.17 -7.79 -11.72
CA LEU A 295 -8.75 -6.71 -10.84
C LEU A 295 -9.76 -5.53 -10.80
N PRO A 296 -10.29 -5.02 -11.92
CA PRO A 296 -11.32 -4.01 -11.89
C PRO A 296 -12.56 -4.43 -11.08
N ALA A 297 -13.06 -5.65 -11.30
CA ALA A 297 -14.24 -6.15 -10.58
C ALA A 297 -14.01 -6.32 -9.07
N THR A 298 -12.78 -6.65 -8.66
CA THR A 298 -12.39 -6.67 -7.24
C THR A 298 -12.44 -5.25 -6.67
N MET A 299 -11.88 -4.28 -7.37
CA MET A 299 -11.90 -2.88 -6.92
C MET A 299 -13.30 -2.29 -6.90
N ASP A 300 -14.21 -2.73 -7.79
CA ASP A 300 -15.63 -2.32 -7.73
C ASP A 300 -16.31 -2.82 -6.45
N LYS A 301 -16.01 -4.03 -5.96
CA LYS A 301 -16.52 -4.50 -4.66
C LYS A 301 -16.00 -3.63 -3.52
N VAL A 302 -14.71 -3.31 -3.54
CA VAL A 302 -14.07 -2.45 -2.54
C VAL A 302 -14.71 -1.05 -2.57
N ALA A 303 -14.91 -0.47 -3.74
CA ALA A 303 -15.55 0.84 -3.90
C ALA A 303 -17.00 0.85 -3.37
N ASN A 304 -17.78 -0.21 -3.63
CA ASN A 304 -19.14 -0.33 -3.10
C ASN A 304 -19.16 -0.41 -1.57
N PHE A 305 -18.27 -1.20 -0.97
CA PHE A 305 -18.10 -1.23 0.48
C PHE A 305 -17.73 0.16 1.00
N SER A 306 -16.73 0.78 0.41
CA SER A 306 -16.21 2.09 0.84
C SER A 306 -17.29 3.17 0.77
N PHE A 307 -18.12 3.16 -0.28
CA PHE A 307 -19.25 4.07 -0.40
C PHE A 307 -20.31 3.83 0.69
N ALA A 308 -20.67 2.57 0.92
CA ALA A 308 -21.66 2.20 1.94
C ALA A 308 -21.25 2.66 3.36
N HIS A 309 -19.95 2.82 3.60
CA HIS A 309 -19.36 3.30 4.87
C HIS A 309 -18.98 4.80 4.85
N GLY A 310 -19.32 5.53 3.80
CA GLY A 310 -19.03 6.97 3.70
C GLY A 310 -17.55 7.31 3.48
N LEU A 311 -16.72 6.33 3.08
CA LEU A 311 -15.26 6.47 2.97
C LEU A 311 -14.79 7.15 1.67
N LEU A 312 -15.70 7.37 0.73
CA LEU A 312 -15.38 8.08 -0.53
C LEU A 312 -15.55 9.60 -0.43
N GLY A 313 -15.76 10.13 0.79
CA GLY A 313 -15.93 11.54 1.10
C GLY A 313 -17.40 11.99 1.09
N GLU A 314 -17.71 13.09 1.81
CA GLU A 314 -19.08 13.62 1.98
C GLU A 314 -19.77 14.01 0.67
N GLY A 315 -18.98 14.28 -0.38
CA GLY A 315 -19.50 14.64 -1.70
C GLY A 315 -19.84 13.45 -2.62
N ALA A 316 -19.46 12.23 -2.22
CA ALA A 316 -19.71 11.03 -3.02
C ALA A 316 -21.20 10.72 -3.10
N LYS A 317 -21.72 10.55 -4.32
CA LYS A 317 -23.13 10.22 -4.57
C LYS A 317 -23.37 8.73 -4.75
N ASP A 318 -22.32 8.02 -5.12
CA ASP A 318 -22.30 6.58 -5.38
C ASP A 318 -20.87 6.03 -5.25
N ALA A 319 -20.71 4.75 -5.47
CA ALA A 319 -19.41 4.06 -5.43
C ALA A 319 -18.46 4.46 -6.58
N GLU A 320 -18.95 5.17 -7.57
CA GLU A 320 -18.19 5.62 -8.74
C GLU A 320 -17.52 7.00 -8.53
N ALA A 321 -17.63 7.61 -7.35
CA ALA A 321 -17.14 8.96 -7.07
C ALA A 321 -15.61 9.13 -7.32
N VAL A 322 -14.83 8.08 -7.17
CA VAL A 322 -13.39 8.04 -7.44
C VAL A 322 -13.12 7.14 -8.64
N GLY A 323 -12.46 7.69 -9.65
CA GLY A 323 -12.02 6.94 -10.82
C GLY A 323 -10.76 6.12 -10.52
N MET A 324 -10.77 4.89 -11.01
CA MET A 324 -9.64 3.97 -10.95
C MET A 324 -9.23 3.53 -12.35
N SER A 325 -7.94 3.61 -12.67
CA SER A 325 -7.42 3.16 -13.98
C SER A 325 -6.60 1.88 -13.86
N PHE A 326 -6.74 1.03 -14.86
CA PHE A 326 -6.11 -0.29 -14.92
C PHE A 326 -5.41 -0.50 -16.26
N ALA A 327 -4.70 -1.61 -16.38
CA ALA A 327 -4.05 -2.02 -17.62
C ALA A 327 -5.01 -1.99 -18.82
N LYS A 328 -4.46 -1.82 -20.01
CA LYS A 328 -5.20 -1.80 -21.30
C LYS A 328 -6.26 -0.69 -21.40
N GLY A 329 -6.10 0.39 -20.62
CA GLY A 329 -6.98 1.56 -20.67
C GLY A 329 -8.37 1.34 -20.05
N VAL A 330 -8.55 0.29 -19.23
CA VAL A 330 -9.78 0.09 -18.46
C VAL A 330 -9.85 1.15 -17.37
N VAL A 331 -11.02 1.76 -17.20
CA VAL A 331 -11.30 2.73 -16.12
C VAL A 331 -12.66 2.38 -15.52
N THR A 332 -12.71 2.25 -14.20
CA THR A 332 -13.94 2.17 -13.42
C THR A 332 -14.12 3.47 -12.61
N GLY A 333 -15.34 3.72 -12.14
CA GLY A 333 -15.67 4.98 -11.46
C GLY A 333 -15.62 6.21 -12.37
N ASP A 334 -15.50 7.40 -11.77
CA ASP A 334 -15.52 8.67 -12.50
C ASP A 334 -14.24 8.86 -13.33
N LYS A 335 -14.37 8.76 -14.64
CA LYS A 335 -13.29 8.97 -15.60
C LYS A 335 -12.69 10.38 -15.56
N ALA A 336 -13.45 11.37 -15.10
CA ALA A 336 -12.98 12.74 -14.94
C ALA A 336 -12.21 12.94 -13.61
N ASN A 337 -12.34 12.00 -12.66
CA ASN A 337 -11.72 12.07 -11.34
C ASN A 337 -10.88 10.81 -11.04
N VAL A 338 -10.00 10.39 -11.98
CA VAL A 338 -9.11 9.24 -11.75
C VAL A 338 -8.04 9.63 -10.74
N LYS A 339 -8.06 8.93 -9.58
CA LYS A 339 -7.15 9.19 -8.45
C LYS A 339 -6.38 7.96 -7.97
N LEU A 340 -6.75 6.76 -8.43
CA LEU A 340 -6.00 5.54 -8.16
C LEU A 340 -5.67 4.84 -9.47
N ARG A 341 -4.37 4.54 -9.67
CA ARG A 341 -3.85 3.96 -10.91
C ARG A 341 -3.13 2.66 -10.63
N PHE A 342 -3.58 1.58 -11.24
CA PHE A 342 -2.84 0.30 -11.28
C PHE A 342 -2.00 0.30 -12.56
N ASP A 343 -0.78 0.83 -12.47
CA ASP A 343 0.11 0.98 -13.63
C ASP A 343 1.16 -0.12 -13.67
N PRO A 344 1.06 -1.08 -14.60
CA PRO A 344 2.00 -2.20 -14.70
C PRO A 344 3.33 -1.84 -15.39
N THR A 345 3.54 -0.59 -15.79
CA THR A 345 4.68 -0.18 -16.66
C THR A 345 6.02 -0.63 -16.09
N TYR A 346 6.29 -0.35 -14.83
CA TYR A 346 7.59 -0.68 -14.23
C TYR A 346 7.75 -2.18 -13.95
N VAL A 347 6.67 -2.85 -13.56
CA VAL A 347 6.65 -4.30 -13.39
C VAL A 347 6.85 -5.01 -14.73
N GLN A 348 6.26 -4.47 -15.81
CA GLN A 348 6.51 -4.97 -17.17
C GLN A 348 7.97 -4.78 -17.58
N MET A 349 8.57 -3.61 -17.28
CA MET A 349 10.01 -3.38 -17.53
C MET A 349 10.88 -4.39 -16.79
N ALA A 350 10.52 -4.72 -15.53
CA ALA A 350 11.21 -5.75 -14.76
C ALA A 350 11.07 -7.14 -15.42
N ALA A 351 9.86 -7.51 -15.85
CA ALA A 351 9.59 -8.78 -16.51
C ALA A 351 10.32 -8.94 -17.85
N GLU A 352 10.61 -7.83 -18.51
CA GLU A 352 11.35 -7.76 -19.78
C GLU A 352 12.88 -7.58 -19.59
N GLY A 353 13.37 -7.52 -18.34
CA GLY A 353 14.79 -7.30 -18.03
C GLY A 353 15.30 -5.90 -18.45
N LYS A 354 14.45 -4.88 -18.41
CA LYS A 354 14.74 -3.51 -18.83
C LYS A 354 14.95 -2.50 -17.70
N LEU A 355 15.04 -2.99 -16.44
CA LEU A 355 15.40 -2.16 -15.29
C LEU A 355 16.90 -2.09 -15.06
#